data_0c8157ea70e9bcd3e69673b349dbf6bb
#
_entry.id   0c8157ea70e9bcd3e69673b349dbf6bb
#
_cell.length_a   1.000
_cell.length_b   1.000
_cell.length_c   1.000
_cell.angle_alpha   90.00
_cell.angle_beta   90.00
_cell.angle_gamma   90.00
#
_symmetry.space_group_name_H-M   'P 1'
#
loop_
_entity.id
_entity.type
_entity.pdbx_description
1 polymer ?
#
loop_
_entity_poly.entity_id
_entity_poly.type
_entity_poly.pdbx_seq_one_letter_code
_entity_poly.pdbx_strand_id
1 'polypeptide(L)'
;MPLIIPKTLPAYDALYEENVFVMHRERAASQHIRPLEILILNLMPTKIATETQIARLLANTPLQVHMTLLQTMSHEATHVSAAHLEAFYKTFDEVKHNRYDGMIITGAPVETMDFEQVDYWPELCEIMDFSETNVYSTLHVCWGAQAGLYYHYGVHKQLLPEKMFGVFEHRVTRPVSYTHLRAHETLANLV
;
A
#
# COMPACT_ATOMS: atom_id res chain seq x y z
N MET A 1 -16.38 -12.95 0.48
CA MET A 1 -15.30 -13.96 0.56
C MET A 1 -14.17 -13.38 1.38
N PRO A 2 -13.27 -14.16 1.97
CA PRO A 2 -12.42 -13.68 3.04
C PRO A 2 -11.10 -13.09 2.57
N LEU A 3 -10.58 -12.19 3.40
CA LEU A 3 -9.19 -11.79 3.37
C LEU A 3 -8.31 -12.93 3.92
N ILE A 4 -7.24 -13.27 3.21
CA ILE A 4 -6.27 -14.31 3.59
C ILE A 4 -5.08 -13.64 4.25
N ILE A 5 -4.95 -13.84 5.57
CA ILE A 5 -3.85 -13.33 6.39
C ILE A 5 -3.44 -14.39 7.42
N PRO A 6 -2.20 -14.32 7.96
CA PRO A 6 -1.77 -15.22 9.04
C PRO A 6 -2.65 -15.06 10.30
N LYS A 7 -2.97 -16.15 10.97
CA LYS A 7 -3.72 -16.11 12.25
C LYS A 7 -2.99 -15.33 13.34
N THR A 8 -1.67 -15.30 13.29
CA THR A 8 -0.82 -14.62 14.26
C THR A 8 -0.62 -13.14 13.98
N LEU A 9 -1.12 -12.64 12.84
CA LEU A 9 -1.10 -11.21 12.55
C LEU A 9 -2.12 -10.49 13.42
N PRO A 10 -1.78 -9.41 14.16
CA PRO A 10 -2.71 -8.69 15.04
C PRO A 10 -4.02 -8.26 14.36
N ALA A 11 -3.97 -7.94 13.07
CA ALA A 11 -5.15 -7.62 12.27
C ALA A 11 -6.17 -8.78 12.20
N TYR A 12 -5.73 -10.04 12.36
CA TYR A 12 -6.64 -11.20 12.30
C TYR A 12 -7.66 -11.16 13.44
N ASP A 13 -7.18 -10.97 14.67
CA ASP A 13 -8.04 -10.96 15.86
C ASP A 13 -8.95 -9.72 15.86
N ALA A 14 -8.41 -8.55 15.51
CA ALA A 14 -9.18 -7.31 15.42
C ALA A 14 -10.34 -7.45 14.41
N LEU A 15 -10.08 -7.98 13.22
CA LEU A 15 -11.11 -8.18 12.20
C LEU A 15 -12.12 -9.27 12.60
N TYR A 16 -11.67 -10.32 13.27
CA TYR A 16 -12.54 -11.37 13.76
C TYR A 16 -13.53 -10.84 14.81
N GLU A 17 -13.07 -10.02 15.75
CA GLU A 17 -13.92 -9.34 16.74
C GLU A 17 -14.94 -8.38 16.11
N GLU A 18 -14.58 -7.75 15.01
CA GLU A 18 -15.46 -6.88 14.21
C GLU A 18 -16.45 -7.66 13.33
N ASN A 19 -16.47 -9.00 13.39
CA ASN A 19 -17.24 -9.87 12.51
C ASN A 19 -16.89 -9.74 11.01
N VAL A 20 -15.67 -9.33 10.71
CA VAL A 20 -15.12 -9.32 9.36
C VAL A 20 -14.56 -10.69 9.05
N PHE A 21 -14.97 -11.28 7.92
CA PHE A 21 -14.56 -12.65 7.60
C PHE A 21 -13.12 -12.70 7.10
N VAL A 22 -12.24 -13.24 7.93
CA VAL A 22 -10.83 -13.53 7.63
C VAL A 22 -10.57 -15.02 7.57
N MET A 23 -9.54 -15.41 6.84
CA MET A 23 -9.18 -16.81 6.61
C MET A 23 -7.67 -16.98 6.66
N HIS A 24 -7.20 -18.12 7.14
CA HIS A 24 -5.80 -18.50 7.04
C HIS A 24 -5.51 -19.26 5.73
N ARG A 25 -4.24 -19.33 5.35
CA ARG A 25 -3.79 -19.81 4.03
C ARG A 25 -4.19 -21.25 3.74
N GLU A 26 -4.09 -22.15 4.73
CA GLU A 26 -4.42 -23.57 4.54
C GLU A 26 -5.91 -23.78 4.20
N ARG A 27 -6.77 -23.02 4.85
CA ARG A 27 -8.21 -23.05 4.54
C ARG A 27 -8.50 -22.48 3.15
N ALA A 28 -7.82 -21.41 2.76
CA ALA A 28 -7.98 -20.83 1.43
C ALA A 28 -7.52 -21.81 0.33
N ALA A 29 -6.40 -22.48 0.53
CA ALA A 29 -5.85 -23.46 -0.42
C ALA A 29 -6.82 -24.62 -0.69
N SER A 30 -7.64 -25.03 0.28
CA SER A 30 -8.63 -26.10 0.12
C SER A 30 -9.83 -25.72 -0.76
N GLN A 31 -10.00 -24.45 -1.10
CA GLN A 31 -11.17 -23.97 -1.85
C GLN A 31 -10.97 -23.93 -3.37
N HIS A 32 -9.78 -24.20 -3.87
CA HIS A 32 -9.44 -24.18 -5.31
C HIS A 32 -9.82 -22.87 -6.03
N ILE A 33 -9.79 -21.76 -5.30
CA ILE A 33 -10.06 -20.41 -5.83
C ILE A 33 -8.73 -19.67 -5.88
N ARG A 34 -8.40 -19.06 -7.02
CA ARG A 34 -7.26 -18.16 -7.13
C ARG A 34 -7.58 -16.85 -6.39
N PRO A 35 -6.88 -16.51 -5.32
CA PRO A 35 -7.05 -15.22 -4.68
C PRO A 35 -6.45 -14.10 -5.55
N LEU A 36 -6.89 -12.87 -5.29
CA LEU A 36 -6.16 -11.68 -5.73
C LEU A 36 -4.93 -11.52 -4.84
N GLU A 37 -3.76 -11.42 -5.44
CA GLU A 37 -2.49 -11.19 -4.75
C GLU A 37 -2.25 -9.69 -4.62
N ILE A 38 -2.35 -9.17 -3.40
CA ILE A 38 -2.18 -7.73 -3.11
C ILE A 38 -0.92 -7.53 -2.26
N LEU A 39 -0.01 -6.70 -2.77
CA LEU A 39 1.22 -6.30 -2.11
C LEU A 39 1.03 -4.95 -1.41
N ILE A 40 1.44 -4.84 -0.14
CA ILE A 40 1.32 -3.61 0.64
C ILE A 40 2.71 -3.12 1.04
N LEU A 41 3.21 -2.07 0.42
CA LEU A 41 4.38 -1.37 0.90
C LEU A 41 3.95 -0.42 2.02
N ASN A 42 4.22 -0.83 3.25
CA ASN A 42 3.82 -0.08 4.43
C ASN A 42 4.98 0.79 4.94
N LEU A 43 4.95 2.08 4.58
CA LEU A 43 5.94 3.09 4.99
C LEU A 43 5.54 3.82 6.27
N MET A 44 4.34 3.52 6.82
CA MET A 44 3.86 4.17 8.04
C MET A 44 4.65 3.70 9.28
N PRO A 45 4.93 4.59 10.23
CA PRO A 45 5.56 4.21 11.50
C PRO A 45 4.65 3.32 12.36
N THR A 46 3.34 3.59 12.36
CA THR A 46 2.32 2.80 13.08
C THR A 46 1.87 1.58 12.26
N LYS A 47 2.80 0.66 11.99
CA LYS A 47 2.57 -0.46 11.05
C LYS A 47 1.34 -1.28 11.40
N ILE A 48 1.19 -1.75 12.64
CA ILE A 48 0.09 -2.62 13.07
C ILE A 48 -1.29 -1.97 12.86
N ALA A 49 -1.42 -0.69 13.20
CA ALA A 49 -2.66 0.03 12.98
C ALA A 49 -2.97 0.18 11.49
N THR A 50 -1.97 0.50 10.68
CA THR A 50 -2.10 0.63 9.22
C THR A 50 -2.45 -0.71 8.57
N GLU A 51 -1.81 -1.81 8.98
CA GLU A 51 -2.14 -3.18 8.55
C GLU A 51 -3.62 -3.50 8.78
N THR A 52 -4.11 -3.23 9.99
CA THR A 52 -5.50 -3.50 10.35
C THR A 52 -6.48 -2.66 9.54
N GLN A 53 -6.18 -1.39 9.31
CA GLN A 53 -7.01 -0.49 8.51
C GLN A 53 -7.08 -0.94 7.04
N ILE A 54 -5.95 -1.25 6.44
CA ILE A 54 -5.89 -1.72 5.04
C ILE A 54 -6.56 -3.10 4.93
N ALA A 55 -6.30 -4.01 5.85
CA ALA A 55 -6.91 -5.33 5.89
C ALA A 55 -8.45 -5.24 5.97
N ARG A 56 -8.99 -4.32 6.77
CA ARG A 56 -10.43 -4.06 6.88
C ARG A 56 -11.03 -3.60 5.54
N LEU A 57 -10.33 -2.72 4.83
CA LEU A 57 -10.78 -2.24 3.52
C LEU A 57 -10.73 -3.36 2.47
N LEU A 58 -9.65 -4.14 2.44
CA LEU A 58 -9.48 -5.25 1.50
C LEU A 58 -10.46 -6.41 1.78
N ALA A 59 -10.90 -6.57 3.02
CA ALA A 59 -11.89 -7.59 3.37
C ALA A 59 -13.31 -7.26 2.90
N ASN A 60 -13.59 -6.01 2.52
CA ASN A 60 -14.89 -5.57 2.04
C ASN A 60 -15.10 -5.86 0.54
N THR A 61 -14.90 -7.10 0.13
CA THR A 61 -15.06 -7.57 -1.25
C THR A 61 -15.59 -9.00 -1.29
N PRO A 62 -16.35 -9.38 -2.32
CA PRO A 62 -16.76 -10.78 -2.52
C PRO A 62 -15.62 -11.68 -3.02
N LEU A 63 -14.46 -11.13 -3.37
CA LEU A 63 -13.31 -11.89 -3.88
C LEU A 63 -12.40 -12.35 -2.74
N GLN A 64 -11.71 -13.47 -2.94
CA GLN A 64 -10.60 -13.83 -2.05
C GLN A 64 -9.42 -12.89 -2.31
N VAL A 65 -8.87 -12.32 -1.25
CA VAL A 65 -7.69 -11.44 -1.31
C VAL A 65 -6.61 -12.01 -0.40
N HIS A 66 -5.44 -12.25 -0.94
CA HIS A 66 -4.24 -12.59 -0.19
C HIS A 66 -3.39 -11.33 -0.04
N MET A 67 -3.13 -10.93 1.21
CA MET A 67 -2.35 -9.74 1.53
C MET A 67 -0.91 -10.12 1.87
N THR A 68 0.05 -9.53 1.18
CA THR A 68 1.48 -9.63 1.45
C THR A 68 2.01 -8.27 1.90
N LEU A 69 2.68 -8.24 3.04
CA LEU A 69 3.28 -7.01 3.58
C LEU A 69 4.73 -6.89 3.12
N LEU A 70 5.10 -5.70 2.66
CA LEU A 70 6.43 -5.34 2.18
C LEU A 70 6.99 -4.20 3.04
N GLN A 71 8.26 -4.29 3.40
CA GLN A 71 9.02 -3.24 4.05
C GLN A 71 10.25 -2.86 3.21
N THR A 72 10.75 -1.65 3.43
CA THR A 72 12.06 -1.23 2.94
C THR A 72 13.17 -1.75 3.87
N MET A 73 14.27 -2.19 3.31
CA MET A 73 15.43 -2.66 4.07
C MET A 73 16.39 -1.52 4.45
N SER A 74 16.36 -0.44 3.69
CA SER A 74 17.22 0.74 3.88
C SER A 74 16.79 1.65 5.04
N HIS A 75 15.67 1.33 5.73
CA HIS A 75 15.15 2.09 6.86
C HIS A 75 14.79 1.19 8.05
N GLU A 76 15.33 1.51 9.24
CA GLU A 76 14.95 0.83 10.48
C GLU A 76 13.64 1.37 11.04
N ALA A 77 12.64 0.52 11.16
CA ALA A 77 11.36 0.89 11.76
C ALA A 77 11.49 1.00 13.29
N THR A 78 11.26 2.18 13.84
CA THR A 78 11.45 2.48 15.27
C THR A 78 10.24 2.18 16.16
N HIS A 79 9.04 2.05 15.59
CA HIS A 79 7.78 1.94 16.33
C HIS A 79 7.11 0.55 16.25
N VAL A 80 7.85 -0.45 15.78
CA VAL A 80 7.40 -1.84 15.70
C VAL A 80 8.55 -2.77 16.06
N SER A 81 8.24 -3.91 16.68
CA SER A 81 9.30 -4.86 17.05
C SER A 81 9.92 -5.54 15.83
N ALA A 82 11.22 -5.81 15.87
CA ALA A 82 11.91 -6.57 14.84
C ALA A 82 11.25 -7.95 14.60
N ALA A 83 10.79 -8.59 15.68
CA ALA A 83 10.08 -9.88 15.60
C ALA A 83 8.78 -9.79 14.79
N HIS A 84 8.03 -8.69 14.86
CA HIS A 84 6.84 -8.48 14.05
C HIS A 84 7.20 -8.34 12.56
N LEU A 85 8.25 -7.56 12.26
CA LEU A 85 8.71 -7.38 10.88
C LEU A 85 9.20 -8.70 10.29
N GLU A 86 10.02 -9.44 11.01
CA GLU A 86 10.54 -10.75 10.58
C GLU A 86 9.41 -11.77 10.34
N ALA A 87 8.38 -11.75 11.19
CA ALA A 87 7.28 -12.70 11.09
C ALA A 87 6.31 -12.42 9.94
N PHE A 88 6.07 -11.16 9.59
CA PHE A 88 4.96 -10.77 8.72
C PHE A 88 5.35 -9.99 7.47
N TYR A 89 6.54 -9.37 7.44
CA TYR A 89 6.97 -8.55 6.32
C TYR A 89 7.96 -9.29 5.42
N LYS A 90 7.85 -9.01 4.15
CA LYS A 90 8.80 -9.42 3.13
C LYS A 90 9.75 -8.27 2.78
N THR A 91 10.94 -8.62 2.33
CA THR A 91 11.86 -7.69 1.68
C THR A 91 11.55 -7.59 0.19
N PHE A 92 12.06 -6.56 -0.48
CA PHE A 92 11.88 -6.41 -1.91
C PHE A 92 12.51 -7.58 -2.69
N ASP A 93 13.69 -8.07 -2.26
CA ASP A 93 14.34 -9.22 -2.88
C ASP A 93 13.50 -10.49 -2.86
N GLU A 94 12.67 -10.69 -1.83
CA GLU A 94 11.79 -11.86 -1.73
C GLU A 94 10.56 -11.78 -2.65
N VAL A 95 10.17 -10.58 -3.09
CA VAL A 95 8.93 -10.36 -3.85
C VAL A 95 9.16 -9.94 -5.30
N LYS A 96 10.32 -9.42 -5.67
CA LYS A 96 10.62 -8.83 -6.99
C LYS A 96 10.44 -9.76 -8.19
N HIS A 97 10.43 -11.07 -7.98
CA HIS A 97 10.21 -12.05 -9.04
C HIS A 97 8.76 -12.49 -9.18
N ASN A 98 7.89 -12.04 -8.30
CA ASN A 98 6.47 -12.39 -8.32
C ASN A 98 5.67 -11.38 -9.16
N ARG A 99 4.41 -11.75 -9.43
CA ARG A 99 3.42 -10.85 -10.03
C ARG A 99 2.25 -10.67 -9.08
N TYR A 100 1.69 -9.47 -9.06
CA TYR A 100 0.60 -9.10 -8.17
C TYR A 100 -0.56 -8.51 -8.96
N ASP A 101 -1.79 -8.75 -8.48
CA ASP A 101 -2.99 -8.15 -9.05
C ASP A 101 -3.15 -6.69 -8.61
N GLY A 102 -2.60 -6.34 -7.46
CA GLY A 102 -2.59 -4.96 -6.98
C GLY A 102 -1.46 -4.69 -5.99
N MET A 103 -1.12 -3.41 -5.86
CA MET A 103 -0.18 -2.92 -4.87
C MET A 103 -0.72 -1.67 -4.20
N ILE A 104 -0.46 -1.52 -2.91
CA ILE A 104 -0.73 -0.29 -2.17
C ILE A 104 0.61 0.23 -1.63
N ILE A 105 0.95 1.48 -1.95
CA ILE A 105 2.07 2.22 -1.38
C ILE A 105 1.50 3.25 -0.41
N THR A 106 1.79 3.09 0.87
CA THR A 106 1.22 3.96 1.92
C THR A 106 1.94 5.31 1.99
N GLY A 107 1.42 6.21 2.78
CA GLY A 107 2.13 7.42 3.18
C GLY A 107 3.29 7.16 4.12
N ALA A 108 4.07 8.22 4.35
CA ALA A 108 5.15 8.27 5.32
C ALA A 108 5.22 9.70 5.92
N PRO A 109 5.64 9.89 7.16
CA PRO A 109 5.71 11.21 7.82
C PRO A 109 7.00 11.97 7.43
N VAL A 110 7.27 12.07 6.14
CA VAL A 110 8.47 12.72 5.56
C VAL A 110 8.08 13.78 4.51
N GLU A 111 6.91 14.34 4.64
CA GLU A 111 6.31 15.27 3.67
C GLU A 111 7.11 16.57 3.47
N THR A 112 7.89 16.98 4.47
CA THR A 112 8.71 18.20 4.42
C THR A 112 10.12 17.96 3.86
N MET A 113 10.56 16.70 3.74
CA MET A 113 11.87 16.34 3.19
C MET A 113 11.81 16.27 1.68
N ASP A 114 12.88 16.66 0.99
CA ASP A 114 13.02 16.35 -0.43
C ASP A 114 13.05 14.83 -0.64
N PHE A 115 12.56 14.35 -1.78
CA PHE A 115 12.43 12.91 -2.00
C PHE A 115 13.79 12.20 -1.93
N GLU A 116 14.82 12.80 -2.52
CA GLU A 116 16.17 12.27 -2.57
C GLU A 116 16.89 12.26 -1.21
N GLN A 117 16.36 12.98 -0.22
CA GLN A 117 16.89 13.01 1.15
C GLN A 117 16.29 11.89 2.02
N VAL A 118 15.25 11.20 1.53
CA VAL A 118 14.65 10.06 2.24
C VAL A 118 15.57 8.85 2.07
N ASP A 119 15.99 8.25 3.17
CA ASP A 119 16.99 7.17 3.21
C ASP A 119 16.63 5.94 2.34
N TYR A 120 15.34 5.60 2.26
CA TYR A 120 14.84 4.50 1.41
C TYR A 120 14.42 4.95 -0.01
N TRP A 121 14.70 6.17 -0.43
CA TRP A 121 14.30 6.66 -1.75
C TRP A 121 14.81 5.82 -2.92
N PRO A 122 16.09 5.40 -2.95
CA PRO A 122 16.58 4.54 -4.03
C PRO A 122 15.83 3.20 -4.12
N GLU A 123 15.59 2.55 -2.98
CA GLU A 123 14.82 1.29 -2.93
C GLU A 123 13.35 1.50 -3.34
N LEU A 124 12.76 2.63 -2.95
CA LEU A 124 11.41 2.98 -3.36
C LEU A 124 11.30 3.18 -4.88
N CYS A 125 12.31 3.77 -5.51
CA CYS A 125 12.37 3.91 -6.97
C CYS A 125 12.37 2.54 -7.66
N GLU A 126 13.19 1.59 -7.19
CA GLU A 126 13.19 0.21 -7.71
C GLU A 126 11.84 -0.48 -7.54
N ILE A 127 11.18 -0.26 -6.40
CA ILE A 127 9.84 -0.79 -6.14
C ILE A 127 8.79 -0.14 -7.07
N MET A 128 8.92 1.14 -7.38
CA MET A 128 8.04 1.82 -8.32
C MET A 128 8.23 1.32 -9.76
N ASP A 129 9.47 1.06 -10.20
CA ASP A 129 9.73 0.41 -11.50
C ASP A 129 9.14 -1.01 -11.56
N PHE A 130 9.32 -1.77 -10.48
CA PHE A 130 8.69 -3.08 -10.35
C PHE A 130 7.16 -2.99 -10.46
N SER A 131 6.56 -1.96 -9.87
CA SER A 131 5.11 -1.78 -9.91
C SER A 131 4.55 -1.58 -11.31
N GLU A 132 5.32 -1.00 -12.25
CA GLU A 132 4.90 -0.82 -13.64
C GLU A 132 4.90 -2.12 -14.46
N THR A 133 5.76 -3.06 -14.11
CA THR A 133 5.99 -4.28 -14.91
C THR A 133 5.38 -5.54 -14.29
N ASN A 134 5.30 -5.60 -12.98
CA ASN A 134 4.93 -6.81 -12.23
C ASN A 134 3.59 -6.69 -11.49
N VAL A 135 2.99 -5.51 -11.45
CA VAL A 135 1.73 -5.26 -10.76
C VAL A 135 0.68 -4.75 -11.76
N TYR A 136 -0.52 -5.30 -11.69
CA TYR A 136 -1.59 -4.90 -12.61
C TYR A 136 -2.12 -3.49 -12.32
N SER A 137 -2.24 -3.12 -11.03
CA SER A 137 -2.70 -1.78 -10.62
C SER A 137 -2.07 -1.39 -9.29
N THR A 138 -1.58 -0.14 -9.18
CA THR A 138 -0.96 0.39 -7.97
C THR A 138 -1.76 1.57 -7.43
N LEU A 139 -2.11 1.52 -6.14
CA LEU A 139 -2.71 2.61 -5.40
C LEU A 139 -1.64 3.29 -4.54
N HIS A 140 -1.42 4.56 -4.80
CA HIS A 140 -0.54 5.40 -4.01
C HIS A 140 -1.36 6.24 -3.03
N VAL A 141 -0.95 6.29 -1.75
CA VAL A 141 -1.71 7.00 -0.69
C VAL A 141 -0.84 8.05 -0.02
N CYS A 142 -1.37 9.26 0.17
CA CYS A 142 -0.75 10.34 0.91
C CYS A 142 0.63 10.71 0.34
N TRP A 143 1.70 10.70 1.16
CA TRP A 143 3.06 10.94 0.69
C TRP A 143 3.50 9.95 -0.40
N GLY A 144 3.06 8.71 -0.33
CA GLY A 144 3.29 7.74 -1.41
C GLY A 144 2.71 8.19 -2.75
N ALA A 145 1.56 8.91 -2.75
CA ALA A 145 1.01 9.49 -3.97
C ALA A 145 1.88 10.66 -4.49
N GLN A 146 2.40 11.50 -3.60
CA GLN A 146 3.34 12.55 -3.98
C GLN A 146 4.62 11.97 -4.59
N ALA A 147 5.17 10.91 -3.97
CA ALA A 147 6.35 10.20 -4.46
C ALA A 147 6.10 9.59 -5.85
N GLY A 148 4.96 8.92 -6.06
CA GLY A 148 4.60 8.36 -7.35
C GLY A 148 4.40 9.42 -8.43
N LEU A 149 3.75 10.53 -8.12
CA LEU A 149 3.60 11.68 -9.05
C LEU A 149 4.95 12.27 -9.42
N TYR A 150 5.85 12.38 -8.46
CA TYR A 150 7.20 12.88 -8.72
C TYR A 150 8.00 11.91 -9.59
N TYR A 151 8.05 10.65 -9.21
CA TYR A 151 8.87 9.63 -9.87
C TYR A 151 8.41 9.36 -11.30
N HIS A 152 7.11 9.07 -11.50
CA HIS A 152 6.59 8.66 -12.81
C HIS A 152 6.31 9.83 -13.76
N TYR A 153 6.01 11.02 -13.21
CA TYR A 153 5.53 12.15 -14.01
C TYR A 153 6.32 13.45 -13.83
N GLY A 154 7.33 13.48 -12.94
CA GLY A 154 8.12 14.67 -12.67
C GLY A 154 7.34 15.80 -12.00
N VAL A 155 6.23 15.48 -11.32
CA VAL A 155 5.41 16.48 -10.62
C VAL A 155 6.01 16.72 -9.23
N HIS A 156 6.58 17.92 -9.04
CA HIS A 156 7.18 18.29 -7.77
C HIS A 156 6.13 18.71 -6.74
N LYS A 157 6.33 18.28 -5.49
CA LYS A 157 5.55 18.79 -4.37
C LYS A 157 5.92 20.25 -4.07
N GLN A 158 4.97 21.01 -3.53
CA GLN A 158 5.18 22.38 -3.13
C GLN A 158 4.75 22.57 -1.68
N LEU A 159 5.59 23.21 -0.89
CA LEU A 159 5.24 23.56 0.48
C LEU A 159 4.23 24.71 0.46
N LEU A 160 3.08 24.49 1.08
CA LEU A 160 2.08 25.54 1.26
C LEU A 160 2.44 26.42 2.47
N PRO A 161 2.07 27.73 2.44
CA PRO A 161 2.31 28.63 3.57
C PRO A 161 1.57 28.18 4.85
N GLU A 162 0.42 27.55 4.68
CA GLU A 162 -0.39 27.01 5.78
C GLU A 162 -0.90 25.63 5.40
N LYS A 163 -1.06 24.77 6.42
CA LYS A 163 -1.59 23.41 6.24
C LYS A 163 -3.06 23.49 5.81
N MET A 164 -3.35 22.92 4.65
CA MET A 164 -4.69 22.95 4.06
C MET A 164 -5.45 21.67 4.41
N PHE A 165 -6.63 21.82 5.02
CA PHE A 165 -7.54 20.73 5.35
C PHE A 165 -8.88 20.96 4.66
N GLY A 166 -9.47 19.90 4.11
CA GLY A 166 -10.79 20.00 3.52
C GLY A 166 -11.05 18.97 2.44
N VAL A 167 -12.23 19.04 1.88
CA VAL A 167 -12.62 18.32 0.67
C VAL A 167 -12.69 19.36 -0.45
N PHE A 168 -11.88 19.16 -1.49
CA PHE A 168 -11.72 20.12 -2.57
C PHE A 168 -12.27 19.53 -3.88
N GLU A 169 -12.93 20.38 -4.67
CA GLU A 169 -13.38 20.01 -6.01
C GLU A 169 -12.18 19.96 -6.96
N HIS A 170 -12.01 18.82 -7.63
CA HIS A 170 -10.98 18.62 -8.64
C HIS A 170 -11.61 18.57 -10.04
N ARG A 171 -10.93 19.16 -11.01
CA ARG A 171 -11.33 19.14 -12.42
C ARG A 171 -10.22 18.57 -13.27
N VAL A 172 -10.57 17.60 -14.10
CA VAL A 172 -9.64 17.05 -15.10
C VAL A 172 -9.42 18.10 -16.18
N THR A 173 -8.24 18.69 -16.23
CA THR A 173 -7.89 19.74 -17.20
C THR A 173 -7.47 19.17 -18.55
N ARG A 174 -6.94 17.94 -18.59
CA ARG A 174 -6.58 17.21 -19.80
C ARG A 174 -7.14 15.79 -19.71
N PRO A 175 -8.33 15.54 -20.28
CA PRO A 175 -8.86 14.18 -20.32
C PRO A 175 -7.97 13.33 -21.21
N VAL A 176 -7.30 12.35 -20.63
CA VAL A 176 -6.66 11.27 -21.39
C VAL A 176 -7.70 10.24 -21.77
N SER A 177 -7.52 9.61 -22.92
CA SER A 177 -8.48 8.65 -23.47
C SER A 177 -8.61 7.33 -22.68
N TYR A 178 -8.10 7.27 -21.46
CA TYR A 178 -8.05 6.06 -20.66
C TYR A 178 -8.99 6.08 -19.47
N THR A 179 -9.66 4.98 -19.29
CA THR A 179 -10.60 4.74 -18.19
C THR A 179 -9.95 4.76 -16.80
N HIS A 180 -8.65 4.58 -16.71
CA HIS A 180 -7.96 4.54 -15.42
C HIS A 180 -8.02 5.85 -14.64
N LEU A 181 -8.07 7.00 -15.29
CA LEU A 181 -8.26 8.28 -14.59
C LEU A 181 -9.67 8.45 -14.00
N ARG A 182 -10.64 7.68 -14.45
CA ARG A 182 -12.01 7.73 -13.89
C ARG A 182 -12.21 6.85 -12.68
N ALA A 183 -11.38 5.80 -12.54
CA ALA A 183 -11.59 4.79 -11.52
C ALA A 183 -10.83 5.08 -10.21
N HIS A 184 -9.77 5.88 -10.24
CA HIS A 184 -8.80 5.94 -9.15
C HIS A 184 -8.54 7.34 -8.59
N GLU A 185 -9.16 8.35 -9.15
CA GLU A 185 -9.12 9.70 -8.60
C GLU A 185 -10.07 9.82 -7.43
N THR A 186 -9.75 9.15 -6.37
CA THR A 186 -10.30 9.52 -5.08
C THR A 186 -9.52 10.76 -4.62
N LEU A 187 -10.23 11.69 -4.01
CA LEU A 187 -9.69 12.94 -3.44
C LEU A 187 -8.49 12.74 -2.50
N ALA A 188 -8.25 11.50 -2.05
CA ALA A 188 -7.10 11.12 -1.24
C ALA A 188 -5.76 11.12 -2.00
N ASN A 189 -5.76 11.15 -3.33
CA ASN A 189 -4.55 11.05 -4.15
C ASN A 189 -4.04 12.41 -4.62
N LEU A 190 -4.66 13.51 -4.20
CA LEU A 190 -4.39 14.86 -4.69
C LEU A 190 -4.07 15.86 -3.57
N VAL A 191 -3.50 15.39 -2.49
CA VAL A 191 -3.07 16.26 -1.38
C VAL A 191 -1.61 16.62 -1.51
#